data_48fdfa6e0daa90ca443d99db2ceaed57
#
_entry.id   48fdfa6e0daa90ca443d99db2ceaed57
#
_cell.length_a   1.000
_cell.length_b   1.000
_cell.length_c   1.000
_cell.angle_alpha   90.00
_cell.angle_beta   90.00
_cell.angle_gamma   90.00
#
_symmetry.space_group_name_H-M   'P 1'
#
loop_
_entity.id
_entity.type
_entity.pdbx_description
1 polymer ?
#
loop_
_entity_poly.entity_id
_entity_poly.type
_entity_poly.pdbx_seq_one_letter_code
_entity_poly.pdbx_strand_id
1 'polypeptide(L)'
;MRVLIYSFLLLFLCSTLSYVQGKTMKEEFPVPRPPLSKGIFPCSSCHEGIPANPTKRQLKDEHINIKLHHAEGVRWCLDCHDPANRDKLKLANGELVAFTESYLLCGQCHGTNYRDWKAGIHGKRTGYFDGGRRTYLLCVHCHDPHDPKFKPLKPEAPPFQSTN
;
A
#
# COMPACT_ATOMS: atom_id res chain seq x y z
N MET A 1 45.73 -33.87 -28.16
CA MET A 1 45.14 -34.10 -26.79
C MET A 1 45.19 -32.89 -25.85
N ARG A 2 46.07 -31.92 -26.02
CA ARG A 2 46.14 -30.72 -25.14
C ARG A 2 45.10 -29.61 -25.46
N VAL A 3 44.68 -29.49 -26.70
CA VAL A 3 43.73 -28.43 -27.15
C VAL A 3 42.29 -28.72 -26.70
N LEU A 4 41.89 -29.97 -26.60
CA LEU A 4 40.54 -30.36 -26.14
C LEU A 4 40.27 -30.10 -24.66
N ILE A 5 41.33 -30.10 -23.83
CA ILE A 5 41.20 -29.86 -22.38
C ILE A 5 40.91 -28.38 -22.08
N TYR A 6 41.49 -27.47 -22.84
CA TYR A 6 41.27 -26.03 -22.67
C TYR A 6 39.85 -25.57 -23.09
N SER A 7 39.27 -26.23 -24.12
CA SER A 7 37.88 -25.93 -24.53
C SER A 7 36.85 -26.36 -23.49
N PHE A 8 37.10 -27.46 -22.78
CA PHE A 8 36.21 -27.91 -21.72
C PHE A 8 36.32 -27.03 -20.47
N LEU A 9 37.52 -26.51 -20.13
CA LEU A 9 37.70 -25.58 -19.00
C LEU A 9 37.03 -24.24 -19.25
N LEU A 10 37.04 -23.73 -20.46
CA LEU A 10 36.37 -22.47 -20.83
C LEU A 10 34.83 -22.56 -20.77
N LEU A 11 34.28 -23.73 -21.15
CA LEU A 11 32.83 -23.99 -21.06
C LEU A 11 32.36 -24.13 -19.62
N PHE A 12 33.20 -24.64 -18.72
CA PHE A 12 32.87 -24.78 -17.29
C PHE A 12 32.94 -23.44 -16.52
N LEU A 13 33.83 -22.52 -16.95
CA LEU A 13 33.89 -21.16 -16.34
C LEU A 13 32.73 -20.27 -16.74
N CYS A 14 32.05 -20.54 -17.87
CA CYS A 14 30.93 -19.72 -18.33
C CYS A 14 29.60 -20.08 -17.65
N SER A 15 29.50 -21.26 -17.01
CA SER A 15 28.26 -21.72 -16.35
C SER A 15 28.10 -21.30 -14.91
N THR A 16 29.07 -20.59 -14.30
CA THR A 16 29.00 -20.10 -12.92
C THR A 16 28.71 -18.61 -12.79
N LEU A 17 28.26 -17.94 -13.87
CA LEU A 17 27.54 -16.68 -13.68
C LEU A 17 26.18 -17.01 -13.06
N SER A 18 26.20 -17.37 -11.79
CA SER A 18 25.02 -17.37 -10.95
C SER A 18 24.42 -15.97 -11.04
N TYR A 19 23.29 -15.90 -11.72
CA TYR A 19 22.44 -14.74 -11.76
C TYR A 19 22.06 -14.41 -10.31
N VAL A 20 22.84 -13.58 -9.68
CA VAL A 20 22.46 -12.98 -8.40
C VAL A 20 21.28 -12.08 -8.73
N GLN A 21 20.09 -12.69 -8.69
CA GLN A 21 18.85 -11.95 -8.66
C GLN A 21 18.91 -11.12 -7.37
N GLY A 22 19.31 -9.87 -7.54
CA GLY A 22 19.28 -8.89 -6.47
C GLY A 22 17.83 -8.80 -6.00
N LYS A 23 17.51 -9.50 -4.91
CA LYS A 23 16.26 -9.32 -4.18
C LYS A 23 16.30 -7.87 -3.74
N THR A 24 15.66 -6.97 -4.49
CA THR A 24 15.47 -5.59 -4.06
C THR A 24 14.81 -5.65 -2.70
N MET A 25 15.56 -5.29 -1.67
CA MET A 25 15.02 -5.21 -0.31
C MET A 25 13.85 -4.25 -0.37
N LYS A 26 12.63 -4.78 -0.21
CA LYS A 26 11.44 -3.97 -0.12
C LYS A 26 11.60 -3.06 1.08
N GLU A 27 11.61 -1.75 0.83
CA GLU A 27 11.70 -0.77 1.90
C GLU A 27 10.49 -0.93 2.82
N GLU A 28 10.72 -1.38 4.04
CA GLU A 28 9.67 -1.63 5.02
C GLU A 28 9.59 -0.44 5.98
N PHE A 29 8.40 0.14 6.07
CA PHE A 29 8.12 1.24 6.99
C PHE A 29 7.40 0.69 8.23
N PRO A 30 7.86 1.01 9.45
CA PRO A 30 7.10 0.73 10.66
C PRO A 30 5.80 1.54 10.65
N VAL A 31 4.68 0.86 10.48
CA VAL A 31 3.35 1.46 10.39
C VAL A 31 2.43 0.87 11.46
N PRO A 32 1.48 1.64 12.01
CA PRO A 32 0.44 1.09 12.86
C PRO A 32 -0.57 0.31 12.02
N ARG A 33 -1.38 -0.49 12.70
CA ARG A 33 -2.49 -1.20 12.05
C ARG A 33 -3.41 -0.19 11.35
N PRO A 34 -3.84 -0.44 10.10
CA PRO A 34 -4.80 0.42 9.43
C PRO A 34 -6.13 0.47 10.19
N PRO A 35 -6.91 1.57 10.08
CA PRO A 35 -8.19 1.74 10.76
C PRO A 35 -9.29 0.91 10.09
N LEU A 36 -9.20 -0.41 10.22
CA LEU A 36 -10.23 -1.33 9.72
C LEU A 36 -11.48 -1.25 10.62
N SER A 37 -12.65 -1.36 10.03
CA SER A 37 -13.91 -1.44 10.77
C SER A 37 -13.88 -2.61 11.76
N LYS A 38 -14.32 -2.35 12.97
CA LYS A 38 -14.29 -3.34 14.07
C LYS A 38 -15.15 -4.56 13.67
N GLY A 39 -14.59 -5.75 13.81
CA GLY A 39 -15.31 -7.01 13.55
C GLY A 39 -15.44 -7.38 12.06
N ILE A 40 -14.89 -6.57 11.14
CA ILE A 40 -14.97 -6.84 9.70
C ILE A 40 -13.75 -7.62 9.19
N PHE A 41 -12.57 -7.35 9.74
CA PHE A 41 -11.34 -8.04 9.32
C PHE A 41 -11.04 -9.26 10.23
N PRO A 42 -10.65 -10.41 9.68
CA PRO A 42 -10.29 -10.67 8.27
C PRO A 42 -11.53 -10.80 7.36
N CYS A 43 -11.39 -10.31 6.13
CA CYS A 43 -12.47 -10.35 5.15
C CYS A 43 -12.80 -11.78 4.73
N SER A 44 -11.81 -12.68 4.77
CA SER A 44 -11.96 -14.12 4.52
C SER A 44 -12.99 -14.77 5.43
N SER A 45 -13.23 -14.26 6.64
CA SER A 45 -14.24 -14.81 7.53
C SER A 45 -15.66 -14.86 6.92
N CYS A 46 -15.94 -13.95 5.98
CA CYS A 46 -17.20 -13.95 5.22
C CYS A 46 -17.00 -14.32 3.74
N HIS A 47 -15.80 -14.09 3.18
CA HIS A 47 -15.55 -14.23 1.75
C HIS A 47 -14.81 -15.52 1.35
N GLU A 48 -14.46 -16.37 2.29
CA GLU A 48 -13.84 -17.66 1.98
C GLU A 48 -14.80 -18.54 1.20
N GLY A 49 -14.35 -19.09 0.07
CA GLY A 49 -15.16 -19.93 -0.80
C GLY A 49 -16.23 -19.21 -1.60
N ILE A 50 -16.44 -17.92 -1.44
CA ILE A 50 -17.42 -17.14 -2.20
C ILE A 50 -16.77 -16.64 -3.51
N PRO A 51 -17.30 -17.04 -4.68
CA PRO A 51 -16.82 -16.56 -5.97
C PRO A 51 -16.90 -15.04 -6.08
N ALA A 52 -15.86 -14.44 -6.63
CA ALA A 52 -15.85 -13.01 -6.88
C ALA A 52 -16.78 -12.64 -8.03
N ASN A 53 -17.59 -11.59 -7.85
CA ASN A 53 -18.30 -10.96 -8.94
C ASN A 53 -17.55 -9.67 -9.34
N PRO A 54 -16.83 -9.64 -10.48
CA PRO A 54 -16.04 -8.49 -10.91
C PRO A 54 -16.89 -7.35 -11.47
N THR A 55 -18.17 -7.57 -11.73
CA THR A 55 -19.04 -6.57 -12.38
C THR A 55 -19.33 -5.42 -11.44
N LYS A 56 -19.05 -4.19 -11.89
CA LYS A 56 -19.43 -2.96 -11.18
C LYS A 56 -20.93 -2.88 -11.05
N ARG A 57 -21.42 -2.69 -9.83
CA ARG A 57 -22.85 -2.65 -9.51
C ARG A 57 -23.12 -1.87 -8.23
N GLN A 58 -24.35 -1.49 -8.02
CA GLN A 58 -24.79 -1.00 -6.72
C GLN A 58 -24.91 -2.18 -5.76
N LEU A 59 -24.29 -2.06 -4.60
CA LEU A 59 -24.42 -3.04 -3.51
C LEU A 59 -25.76 -2.84 -2.81
N LYS A 60 -26.44 -3.95 -2.47
CA LYS A 60 -27.80 -3.93 -1.90
C LYS A 60 -27.89 -4.55 -0.51
N ASP A 61 -26.97 -5.45 -0.21
CA ASP A 61 -27.00 -6.23 1.04
C ASP A 61 -25.84 -5.81 1.95
N GLU A 62 -24.63 -6.33 1.71
CA GLU A 62 -23.44 -6.01 2.48
C GLU A 62 -22.66 -4.83 1.87
N HIS A 63 -21.88 -4.13 2.69
CA HIS A 63 -21.04 -3.00 2.30
C HIS A 63 -21.80 -1.80 1.69
N ILE A 64 -23.11 -1.70 1.91
CA ILE A 64 -23.96 -0.63 1.35
C ILE A 64 -23.54 0.78 1.80
N ASN A 65 -22.87 0.87 2.95
CA ASN A 65 -22.39 2.14 3.50
C ASN A 65 -21.09 2.61 2.85
N ILE A 66 -20.40 1.75 2.10
CA ILE A 66 -19.16 2.11 1.43
C ILE A 66 -19.52 2.73 0.07
N LYS A 67 -19.24 4.01 -0.08
CA LYS A 67 -19.46 4.77 -1.32
C LYS A 67 -18.09 5.07 -1.94
N LEU A 68 -17.89 4.61 -3.17
CA LEU A 68 -16.64 4.85 -3.89
C LEU A 68 -16.76 6.17 -4.67
N HIS A 69 -16.19 7.23 -4.13
CA HIS A 69 -16.02 8.53 -4.81
C HIS A 69 -14.60 8.72 -5.36
N HIS A 70 -13.69 7.79 -5.04
CA HIS A 70 -12.32 7.80 -5.49
C HIS A 70 -12.20 7.22 -6.90
N ALA A 71 -12.00 8.08 -7.90
CA ALA A 71 -11.90 7.68 -9.30
C ALA A 71 -13.09 6.82 -9.78
N GLU A 72 -14.28 7.09 -9.30
CA GLU A 72 -15.49 6.27 -9.49
C GLU A 72 -15.86 6.02 -10.95
N GLY A 73 -15.47 6.95 -11.86
CA GLY A 73 -15.70 6.82 -13.30
C GLY A 73 -14.90 5.69 -13.94
N VAL A 74 -13.73 5.36 -13.38
CA VAL A 74 -12.76 4.43 -13.98
C VAL A 74 -12.33 3.30 -13.07
N ARG A 75 -12.75 3.30 -11.79
CA ARG A 75 -12.35 2.30 -10.79
C ARG A 75 -13.53 1.59 -10.16
N TRP A 76 -13.27 0.39 -9.70
CA TRP A 76 -14.19 -0.44 -8.95
C TRP A 76 -13.48 -1.07 -7.73
N CYS A 77 -14.26 -1.63 -6.83
CA CYS A 77 -13.75 -2.25 -5.59
C CYS A 77 -12.60 -3.23 -5.85
N LEU A 78 -12.74 -4.08 -6.87
CA LEU A 78 -11.78 -5.15 -7.19
C LEU A 78 -10.58 -4.69 -8.02
N ASP A 79 -10.47 -3.40 -8.31
CA ASP A 79 -9.23 -2.83 -8.85
C ASP A 79 -8.18 -2.62 -7.75
N CYS A 80 -8.64 -2.52 -6.50
CA CYS A 80 -7.79 -2.30 -5.33
C CYS A 80 -7.82 -3.49 -4.37
N HIS A 81 -8.98 -4.14 -4.19
CA HIS A 81 -9.16 -5.33 -3.37
C HIS A 81 -8.99 -6.58 -4.23
N ASP A 82 -8.15 -7.51 -3.79
CA ASP A 82 -7.95 -8.73 -4.59
C ASP A 82 -9.20 -9.62 -4.61
N PRO A 83 -9.66 -10.04 -5.80
CA PRO A 83 -10.85 -10.88 -5.92
C PRO A 83 -10.69 -12.30 -5.39
N ALA A 84 -9.49 -12.85 -5.36
CA ALA A 84 -9.23 -14.19 -4.88
C ALA A 84 -8.88 -14.22 -3.39
N ASN A 85 -8.18 -13.20 -2.89
CA ASN A 85 -7.80 -13.08 -1.49
C ASN A 85 -8.25 -11.71 -0.93
N ARG A 86 -9.42 -11.68 -0.31
CA ARG A 86 -10.01 -10.44 0.24
C ARG A 86 -9.21 -9.80 1.35
N ASP A 87 -8.30 -10.55 1.99
CA ASP A 87 -7.40 -10.05 3.03
C ASP A 87 -6.18 -9.33 2.45
N LYS A 88 -6.14 -9.13 1.14
CA LYS A 88 -5.06 -8.44 0.43
C LYS A 88 -5.57 -7.33 -0.48
N LEU A 89 -4.70 -6.34 -0.65
CA LEU A 89 -4.81 -5.36 -1.72
C LEU A 89 -4.01 -5.84 -2.93
N LYS A 90 -4.43 -5.43 -4.13
CA LYS A 90 -3.78 -5.80 -5.39
C LYS A 90 -3.22 -4.55 -6.08
N LEU A 91 -1.94 -4.59 -6.38
CA LEU A 91 -1.27 -3.55 -7.16
C LEU A 91 -1.58 -3.70 -8.66
N ALA A 92 -1.32 -2.66 -9.44
CA ALA A 92 -1.56 -2.66 -10.89
C ALA A 92 -0.77 -3.75 -11.65
N ASN A 93 0.39 -4.14 -11.11
CA ASN A 93 1.20 -5.25 -11.64
C ASN A 93 0.71 -6.65 -11.21
N GLY A 94 -0.38 -6.73 -10.43
CA GLY A 94 -0.93 -7.97 -9.89
C GLY A 94 -0.31 -8.43 -8.56
N GLU A 95 0.71 -7.75 -8.05
CA GLU A 95 1.31 -8.07 -6.75
C GLU A 95 0.29 -7.86 -5.61
N LEU A 96 0.25 -8.83 -4.69
CA LEU A 96 -0.62 -8.74 -3.52
C LEU A 96 0.15 -8.17 -2.33
N VAL A 97 -0.42 -7.15 -1.71
CA VAL A 97 0.16 -6.48 -0.55
C VAL A 97 -0.79 -6.53 0.65
N ALA A 98 -0.24 -6.47 1.85
CA ALA A 98 -1.05 -6.38 3.06
C ALA A 98 -1.68 -4.99 3.20
N PHE A 99 -2.75 -4.88 3.99
CA PHE A 99 -3.35 -3.57 4.31
C PHE A 99 -2.38 -2.62 5.01
N THR A 100 -1.40 -3.16 5.74
CA THR A 100 -0.30 -2.38 6.31
C THR A 100 0.66 -1.81 5.25
N GLU A 101 0.59 -2.29 4.02
CA GLU A 101 1.38 -1.84 2.88
C GLU A 101 0.55 -1.01 1.89
N SER A 102 -0.64 -0.54 2.32
CA SER A 102 -1.57 0.25 1.48
C SER A 102 -0.93 1.51 0.86
N TYR A 103 0.14 2.02 1.46
CA TYR A 103 0.92 3.14 0.90
C TYR A 103 1.49 2.82 -0.50
N LEU A 104 1.78 1.55 -0.79
CA LEU A 104 2.22 1.12 -2.13
C LEU A 104 1.10 1.28 -3.15
N LEU A 105 -0.12 0.89 -2.78
CA LEU A 105 -1.30 1.04 -3.64
C LEU A 105 -1.58 2.53 -3.94
N CYS A 106 -1.58 3.38 -2.91
CA CYS A 106 -1.76 4.82 -3.06
C CYS A 106 -0.66 5.43 -3.95
N GLY A 107 0.57 5.00 -3.74
CA GLY A 107 1.76 5.49 -4.43
C GLY A 107 1.78 5.26 -5.94
N GLN A 108 1.03 4.28 -6.45
CA GLN A 108 0.94 4.02 -7.89
C GLN A 108 0.34 5.19 -8.68
N CYS A 109 -0.58 5.93 -8.07
CA CYS A 109 -1.22 7.09 -8.70
C CYS A 109 -0.77 8.41 -8.05
N HIS A 110 -0.48 8.39 -6.75
CA HIS A 110 -0.08 9.56 -5.97
C HIS A 110 1.43 9.58 -5.68
N GLY A 111 2.25 9.38 -6.73
CA GLY A 111 3.69 9.19 -6.62
C GLY A 111 4.42 10.33 -5.89
N THR A 112 4.03 11.59 -6.12
CA THR A 112 4.59 12.75 -5.42
C THR A 112 4.30 12.69 -3.92
N ASN A 113 3.05 12.48 -3.54
CA ASN A 113 2.64 12.39 -2.14
C ASN A 113 3.29 11.18 -1.44
N TYR A 114 3.45 10.06 -2.15
CA TYR A 114 4.14 8.88 -1.63
C TYR A 114 5.63 9.15 -1.39
N ARG A 115 6.32 9.83 -2.33
CA ARG A 115 7.71 10.26 -2.15
C ARG A 115 7.84 11.14 -0.91
N ASP A 116 6.97 12.13 -0.78
CA ASP A 116 6.98 13.09 0.31
C ASP A 116 6.62 12.43 1.65
N TRP A 117 5.74 11.42 1.64
CA TRP A 117 5.43 10.58 2.80
C TRP A 117 6.66 9.78 3.26
N LYS A 118 7.38 9.16 2.34
CA LYS A 118 8.64 8.46 2.66
C LYS A 118 9.67 9.41 3.28
N ALA A 119 9.76 10.63 2.77
CA ALA A 119 10.63 11.67 3.30
C ALA A 119 10.11 12.29 4.61
N GLY A 120 8.82 12.10 4.95
CA GLY A 120 8.15 12.69 6.12
C GLY A 120 7.73 14.14 5.96
N ILE A 121 7.65 14.60 4.73
CA ILE A 121 7.13 15.92 4.35
C ILE A 121 5.61 15.88 4.29
N HIS A 122 5.05 14.76 3.88
CA HIS A 122 3.60 14.50 3.85
C HIS A 122 3.22 13.45 4.88
N GLY A 123 2.06 13.60 5.51
CA GLY A 123 1.59 12.70 6.55
C GLY A 123 2.24 12.97 7.91
N LYS A 124 2.00 12.08 8.87
CA LYS A 124 2.51 12.21 10.23
C LYS A 124 3.43 11.05 10.58
N ARG A 125 4.55 11.37 11.18
CA ARG A 125 5.43 10.41 11.86
C ARG A 125 5.28 10.58 13.37
N THR A 126 5.42 9.49 14.09
CA THR A 126 5.54 9.48 15.54
C THR A 126 6.84 8.77 15.93
N GLY A 127 7.35 9.03 17.12
CA GLY A 127 8.58 8.44 17.62
C GLY A 127 9.49 9.48 18.29
N TYR A 128 10.72 9.09 18.55
CA TYR A 128 11.68 9.94 19.23
C TYR A 128 12.32 10.95 18.27
N PHE A 129 12.56 12.15 18.74
CA PHE A 129 13.19 13.23 17.98
C PHE A 129 14.68 12.96 17.68
N ASP A 130 15.32 12.13 18.51
CA ASP A 130 16.74 11.78 18.45
C ASP A 130 17.10 10.76 17.36
N GLY A 131 16.15 10.42 16.48
CA GLY A 131 16.36 9.44 15.43
C GLY A 131 16.09 7.99 15.82
N GLY A 132 15.57 7.76 17.04
CA GLY A 132 15.10 6.45 17.48
C GLY A 132 13.94 5.89 16.65
N ARG A 133 13.27 4.88 17.18
CA ARG A 133 12.20 4.17 16.47
C ARG A 133 11.11 5.14 16.01
N ARG A 134 10.87 5.19 14.69
CA ARG A 134 9.82 6.00 14.07
C ARG A 134 8.68 5.11 13.61
N THR A 135 7.46 5.66 13.64
CA THR A 135 6.26 5.03 13.08
C THR A 135 5.63 6.00 12.09
N TYR A 136 5.29 5.49 10.92
CA TYR A 136 4.68 6.25 9.83
C TYR A 136 3.18 6.00 9.83
N LEU A 137 2.35 7.03 9.99
CA LEU A 137 0.92 6.87 9.78
C LEU A 137 0.65 6.60 8.30
N LEU A 138 -0.15 5.58 8.02
CA LEU A 138 -0.58 5.27 6.66
C LEU A 138 -1.47 6.39 6.11
N CYS A 139 -1.54 6.51 4.79
CA CYS A 139 -2.45 7.45 4.12
C CYS A 139 -3.88 7.31 4.64
N VAL A 140 -4.32 6.08 4.89
CA VAL A 140 -5.67 5.74 5.38
C VAL A 140 -5.95 6.17 6.82
N HIS A 141 -4.96 6.62 7.58
CA HIS A 141 -5.22 7.19 8.91
C HIS A 141 -5.76 8.63 8.86
N CYS A 142 -5.62 9.28 7.71
CA CYS A 142 -6.09 10.66 7.49
C CYS A 142 -7.06 10.76 6.32
N HIS A 143 -6.91 9.91 5.30
CA HIS A 143 -7.75 9.88 4.11
C HIS A 143 -8.61 8.63 4.08
N ASP A 144 -9.91 8.78 3.87
CA ASP A 144 -10.77 7.63 3.55
C ASP A 144 -10.39 7.12 2.15
N PRO A 145 -9.96 5.87 1.99
CA PRO A 145 -9.54 5.35 0.68
C PRO A 145 -10.67 5.32 -0.35
N HIS A 146 -11.92 5.33 0.08
CA HIS A 146 -13.10 5.32 -0.80
C HIS A 146 -13.57 6.73 -1.16
N ASP A 147 -13.31 7.72 -0.29
CA ASP A 147 -13.57 9.14 -0.51
C ASP A 147 -12.42 9.98 0.08
N PRO A 148 -11.22 9.98 -0.56
CA PRO A 148 -10.00 10.53 0.02
C PRO A 148 -9.96 12.07 0.10
N LYS A 149 -11.01 12.75 -0.34
CA LYS A 149 -11.08 14.20 -0.31
C LYS A 149 -10.95 14.72 1.11
N PHE A 150 -9.89 15.47 1.38
CA PHE A 150 -9.66 16.06 2.68
C PHE A 150 -10.64 17.21 2.90
N LYS A 151 -11.39 17.15 4.01
CA LYS A 151 -12.25 18.26 4.40
C LYS A 151 -11.37 19.43 4.85
N PRO A 152 -11.65 20.68 4.42
CA PRO A 152 -10.93 21.85 4.91
C PRO A 152 -10.94 21.89 6.45
N LEU A 153 -9.77 22.02 7.05
CA LEU A 153 -9.66 22.21 8.49
C LEU A 153 -10.14 23.62 8.85
N LYS A 154 -10.93 23.71 9.90
CA LYS A 154 -11.27 25.01 10.47
C LYS A 154 -9.97 25.57 11.07
N PRO A 155 -9.58 26.82 10.73
CA PRO A 155 -8.44 27.45 11.36
C PRO A 155 -8.61 27.52 12.87
N GLU A 156 -7.54 27.28 13.61
CA GLU A 156 -7.49 27.55 15.04
C GLU A 156 -7.65 29.05 15.31
N ALA A 157 -8.21 29.39 16.47
CA ALA A 157 -8.28 30.77 16.89
C ALA A 157 -6.84 31.36 16.97
N PRO A 158 -6.66 32.66 16.63
CA PRO A 158 -5.35 33.29 16.77
C PRO A 158 -4.91 33.24 18.23
N PRO A 159 -3.59 33.20 18.50
CA PRO A 159 -3.06 33.26 19.85
C PRO A 159 -3.62 34.47 20.61
N PHE A 160 -3.89 34.28 21.87
CA PHE A 160 -4.38 35.35 22.75
C PHE A 160 -3.34 36.49 22.75
N GLN A 161 -3.71 37.64 22.19
CA GLN A 161 -2.86 38.82 22.30
C GLN A 161 -3.07 39.42 23.69
N SER A 162 -2.02 39.38 24.50
CA SER A 162 -2.05 40.12 25.79
C SER A 162 -2.17 41.61 25.46
N THR A 163 -3.31 42.21 25.83
CA THR A 163 -3.43 43.67 25.85
C THR A 163 -2.64 44.18 27.05
N ASN A 164 -1.44 44.71 26.79
CA ASN A 164 -0.69 45.49 27.77
C ASN A 164 -1.39 46.83 28.01
#